data_a295cb6fb15d6cd828e0db4b4854d57d
#
_entry.id   a295cb6fb15d6cd828e0db4b4854d57d
#
_cell.length_a   1.000
_cell.length_b   1.000
_cell.length_c   1.000
_cell.angle_alpha   90.00
_cell.angle_beta   90.00
_cell.angle_gamma   90.00
#
_symmetry.space_group_name_H-M   'P 1'
#
loop_
_entity.id
_entity.type
_entity.pdbx_description
1 polymer ?
#
loop_
_entity_poly.entity_id
_entity_poly.type
_entity_poly.pdbx_seq_one_letter_code
_entity_poly.pdbx_strand_id
1 'polypeptide(L)'
;MKSVNAYIVLPCYNEEEVLPETLKRMLELFGKMREENLISTSSRIVFVDDGSKDRTWELISGFEKEYTEVCGIKLAHNAGHQNALYGGLMTVKDLCDCAISIDADLQDDINVIPDMIRKFRDEDCQVVYGVRNKRDTDTAFKRITALGFYKLMKVMGVNMVYNHADYRLMSRDALNALSQFEERNLFLRGIVPL
;
A
#
# COMPACT_ATOMS: atom_id res chain seq x y z
N MET A 1 -13.68 1.25 21.65
CA MET A 1 -13.50 0.38 20.45
C MET A 1 -12.10 -0.19 20.47
N LYS A 2 -11.87 -1.38 19.93
CA LYS A 2 -10.53 -2.00 19.89
C LYS A 2 -9.67 -1.30 18.84
N SER A 3 -8.43 -0.96 19.18
CA SER A 3 -7.46 -0.43 18.22
C SER A 3 -7.08 -1.51 17.20
N VAL A 4 -6.84 -1.09 15.94
CA VAL A 4 -6.51 -1.98 14.83
C VAL A 4 -5.00 -2.20 14.75
N ASN A 5 -4.56 -3.44 14.55
CA ASN A 5 -3.17 -3.72 14.21
C ASN A 5 -2.99 -3.56 12.70
N ALA A 6 -2.61 -2.37 12.25
CA ALA A 6 -2.48 -2.00 10.85
C ALA A 6 -1.00 -1.97 10.40
N TYR A 7 -0.70 -2.61 9.28
CA TYR A 7 0.62 -2.55 8.65
C TYR A 7 0.54 -1.74 7.37
N ILE A 8 1.43 -0.74 7.20
CA ILE A 8 1.52 0.06 5.97
C ILE A 8 2.71 -0.44 5.18
N VAL A 9 2.47 -0.94 3.98
CA VAL A 9 3.47 -1.57 3.10
C VAL A 9 3.82 -0.61 1.97
N LEU A 10 5.11 -0.23 1.90
CA LEU A 10 5.66 0.72 0.94
C LEU A 10 6.73 0.04 0.08
N PRO A 11 6.45 -0.35 -1.17
CA PRO A 11 7.49 -0.80 -2.09
C PRO A 11 8.41 0.36 -2.46
N CYS A 12 9.73 0.10 -2.48
CA CYS A 12 10.77 1.10 -2.71
C CYS A 12 11.76 0.58 -3.76
N TYR A 13 12.13 1.44 -4.73
CA TYR A 13 13.20 1.16 -5.68
C TYR A 13 13.94 2.44 -6.06
N ASN A 14 15.17 2.61 -5.56
CA ASN A 14 16.00 3.82 -5.72
C ASN A 14 15.28 5.09 -5.22
N GLU A 15 14.85 5.07 -3.95
CA GLU A 15 14.06 6.13 -3.30
C GLU A 15 14.87 6.86 -2.20
N GLU A 16 16.21 6.85 -2.26
CA GLU A 16 17.06 7.42 -1.19
C GLU A 16 16.77 8.89 -0.88
N GLU A 17 16.32 9.67 -1.87
CA GLU A 17 16.03 11.09 -1.71
C GLU A 17 14.70 11.33 -0.96
N VAL A 18 13.72 10.46 -1.14
CA VAL A 18 12.35 10.65 -0.63
C VAL A 18 12.11 9.97 0.71
N LEU A 19 12.74 8.82 0.94
CA LEU A 19 12.50 7.97 2.12
C LEU A 19 12.59 8.70 3.47
N PRO A 20 13.54 9.62 3.74
CA PRO A 20 13.61 10.31 5.02
C PRO A 20 12.35 11.15 5.30
N GLU A 21 11.84 11.85 4.30
CA GLU A 21 10.61 12.64 4.44
C GLU A 21 9.37 11.73 4.56
N THR A 22 9.35 10.63 3.81
CA THR A 22 8.28 9.62 3.89
C THR A 22 8.19 9.02 5.28
N LEU A 23 9.32 8.60 5.85
CA LEU A 23 9.37 8.08 7.22
C LEU A 23 8.86 9.10 8.23
N LYS A 24 9.37 10.34 8.17
CA LYS A 24 8.96 11.42 9.08
C LYS A 24 7.45 11.60 9.10
N ARG A 25 6.83 11.74 7.92
CA ARG A 25 5.38 11.92 7.80
C ARG A 25 4.59 10.70 8.29
N MET A 26 5.08 9.50 8.00
CA MET A 26 4.44 8.27 8.48
C MET A 26 4.50 8.15 10.01
N LEU A 27 5.61 8.49 10.64
CA LEU A 27 5.74 8.48 12.11
C LEU A 27 4.81 9.53 12.76
N GLU A 28 4.72 10.74 12.19
CA GLU A 28 3.78 11.77 12.66
C GLU A 28 2.32 11.28 12.57
N LEU A 29 1.97 10.61 11.46
CA LEU A 29 0.64 10.03 11.27
C LEU A 29 0.36 8.91 12.26
N PHE A 30 1.34 8.01 12.50
CA PHE A 30 1.24 6.93 13.49
C PHE A 30 1.01 7.47 14.89
N GLY A 31 1.73 8.53 15.27
CA GLY A 31 1.54 9.21 16.56
C GLY A 31 0.09 9.66 16.74
N LYS A 32 -0.45 10.41 15.78
CA LYS A 32 -1.85 10.87 15.80
C LYS A 32 -2.85 9.72 15.87
N MET A 33 -2.68 8.69 15.05
CA MET A 33 -3.59 7.53 15.05
C MET A 33 -3.55 6.73 16.36
N ARG A 34 -2.40 6.69 17.04
CA ARG A 34 -2.25 6.07 18.38
C ARG A 34 -2.93 6.93 19.46
N GLU A 35 -2.76 8.23 19.44
CA GLU A 35 -3.44 9.16 20.36
C GLU A 35 -4.96 9.03 20.26
N GLU A 36 -5.49 8.81 19.05
CA GLU A 36 -6.91 8.55 18.80
C GLU A 36 -7.33 7.11 19.13
N ASN A 37 -6.45 6.23 19.61
CA ASN A 37 -6.67 4.80 19.78
C ASN A 37 -7.21 4.09 18.52
N LEU A 38 -6.85 4.59 17.33
CA LEU A 38 -7.25 4.03 16.06
C LEU A 38 -6.39 2.82 15.71
N ILE A 39 -5.07 2.91 15.91
CA ILE A 39 -4.13 1.81 15.69
C ILE A 39 -3.46 1.34 16.99
N SER A 40 -3.04 0.08 17.01
CA SER A 40 -2.33 -0.52 18.14
C SER A 40 -0.84 -0.17 18.12
N THR A 41 -0.17 -0.39 19.27
CA THR A 41 1.30 -0.26 19.37
C THR A 41 2.05 -1.30 18.54
N SER A 42 1.37 -2.39 18.14
CA SER A 42 1.92 -3.44 17.26
C SER A 42 1.87 -3.07 15.77
N SER A 43 1.22 -1.97 15.41
CA SER A 43 1.16 -1.50 14.02
C SER A 43 2.55 -1.11 13.51
N ARG A 44 2.83 -1.35 12.21
CA ARG A 44 4.15 -1.17 11.60
C ARG A 44 4.09 -0.45 10.26
N ILE A 45 5.19 0.23 9.94
CA ILE A 45 5.55 0.77 8.63
C ILE A 45 6.54 -0.21 8.01
N VAL A 46 6.22 -0.80 6.87
CA VAL A 46 7.01 -1.85 6.23
C VAL A 46 7.55 -1.35 4.90
N PHE A 47 8.82 -1.05 4.83
CA PHE A 47 9.49 -0.71 3.58
C PHE A 47 9.98 -1.98 2.89
N VAL A 48 9.64 -2.15 1.61
CA VAL A 48 10.04 -3.30 0.80
C VAL A 48 11.01 -2.84 -0.27
N ASP A 49 12.30 -3.08 -0.07
CA ASP A 49 13.34 -2.74 -1.05
C ASP A 49 13.35 -3.74 -2.19
N ASP A 50 13.00 -3.29 -3.40
CA ASP A 50 12.99 -4.07 -4.64
C ASP A 50 14.36 -4.11 -5.31
N GLY A 51 15.41 -4.41 -4.54
CA GLY A 51 16.77 -4.55 -5.05
C GLY A 51 17.36 -3.24 -5.54
N SER A 52 17.21 -2.16 -4.77
CA SER A 52 17.77 -0.84 -5.06
C SER A 52 19.29 -0.86 -5.23
N LYS A 53 19.80 0.07 -6.04
CA LYS A 53 21.22 0.24 -6.34
C LYS A 53 21.85 1.45 -5.65
N ASP A 54 21.01 2.31 -5.08
CA ASP A 54 21.37 3.49 -4.29
C ASP A 54 21.39 3.16 -2.79
N ARG A 55 21.32 4.17 -1.93
CA ARG A 55 21.34 4.01 -0.47
C ARG A 55 19.97 3.68 0.15
N THR A 56 18.96 3.36 -0.65
CA THR A 56 17.61 3.05 -0.16
C THR A 56 17.63 1.97 0.94
N TRP A 57 18.31 0.83 0.71
CA TRP A 57 18.38 -0.22 1.71
C TRP A 57 19.18 0.16 2.96
N GLU A 58 20.25 0.94 2.80
CA GLU A 58 21.03 1.45 3.94
C GLU A 58 20.15 2.30 4.86
N LEU A 59 19.35 3.20 4.27
CA LEU A 59 18.39 4.03 5.01
C LEU A 59 17.32 3.19 5.72
N ILE A 60 16.67 2.25 5.02
CA ILE A 60 15.66 1.37 5.62
C ILE A 60 16.25 0.61 6.81
N SER A 61 17.44 0.03 6.67
CA SER A 61 18.12 -0.69 7.74
C SER A 61 18.49 0.21 8.93
N GLY A 62 18.78 1.49 8.67
CA GLY A 62 18.98 2.51 9.71
C GLY A 62 17.70 2.80 10.47
N PHE A 63 16.62 3.03 9.75
CA PHE A 63 15.30 3.31 10.32
C PHE A 63 14.77 2.17 11.21
N GLU A 64 14.93 0.91 10.76
CA GLU A 64 14.52 -0.25 11.54
C GLU A 64 15.25 -0.38 12.89
N LYS A 65 16.52 0.07 12.97
CA LYS A 65 17.29 0.10 14.22
C LYS A 65 16.88 1.22 15.16
N GLU A 66 16.41 2.34 14.59
CA GLU A 66 16.08 3.56 15.34
C GLU A 66 14.62 3.59 15.79
N TYR A 67 13.71 3.06 14.96
CA TYR A 67 12.26 3.15 15.19
C TYR A 67 11.63 1.76 15.27
N THR A 68 11.04 1.46 16.42
CA THR A 68 10.34 0.17 16.65
C THR A 68 9.12 -0.02 15.74
N GLU A 69 8.60 1.05 15.17
CA GLU A 69 7.49 1.07 14.22
C GLU A 69 7.89 0.61 12.83
N VAL A 70 9.16 0.61 12.51
CA VAL A 70 9.67 0.32 11.16
C VAL A 70 10.14 -1.12 11.04
N CYS A 71 9.82 -1.73 9.89
CA CYS A 71 10.36 -3.02 9.45
C CYS A 71 10.86 -2.88 8.01
N GLY A 72 11.99 -3.50 7.71
CA GLY A 72 12.57 -3.58 6.37
C GLY A 72 12.46 -4.99 5.78
N ILE A 73 12.03 -5.09 4.53
CA ILE A 73 12.07 -6.32 3.73
C ILE A 73 12.97 -6.04 2.53
N LYS A 74 13.98 -6.87 2.29
CA LYS A 74 14.88 -6.76 1.14
C LYS A 74 14.68 -7.89 0.17
N LEU A 75 14.36 -7.60 -1.08
CA LEU A 75 14.35 -8.60 -2.15
C LEU A 75 15.77 -8.85 -2.66
N ALA A 76 16.03 -10.08 -3.09
CA ALA A 76 17.35 -10.48 -3.59
C ALA A 76 17.74 -9.76 -4.90
N HIS A 77 16.77 -9.34 -5.69
CA HIS A 77 16.92 -8.60 -6.95
C HIS A 77 15.64 -7.84 -7.27
N ASN A 78 15.71 -6.93 -8.22
CA ASN A 78 14.53 -6.21 -8.68
C ASN A 78 13.53 -7.18 -9.33
N ALA A 79 12.39 -7.33 -8.69
CA ALA A 79 11.28 -8.19 -9.14
C ALA A 79 10.14 -7.38 -9.79
N GLY A 80 10.22 -6.05 -9.72
CA GLY A 80 9.21 -5.10 -10.17
C GLY A 80 8.18 -4.75 -9.11
N HIS A 81 7.67 -3.53 -9.18
CA HIS A 81 6.79 -2.91 -8.17
C HIS A 81 5.67 -3.82 -7.67
N GLN A 82 4.91 -4.46 -8.57
CA GLN A 82 3.78 -5.33 -8.19
C GLN A 82 4.24 -6.56 -7.39
N ASN A 83 5.37 -7.16 -7.76
CA ASN A 83 5.91 -8.32 -7.05
C ASN A 83 6.50 -7.91 -5.69
N ALA A 84 7.16 -6.75 -5.61
CA ALA A 84 7.67 -6.22 -4.35
C ALA A 84 6.50 -5.93 -3.38
N LEU A 85 5.45 -5.27 -3.87
CA LEU A 85 4.25 -5.02 -3.10
C LEU A 85 3.59 -6.33 -2.64
N TYR A 86 3.38 -7.28 -3.54
CA TYR A 86 2.80 -8.59 -3.21
C TYR A 86 3.65 -9.34 -2.18
N GLY A 87 4.95 -9.38 -2.36
CA GLY A 87 5.87 -10.01 -1.41
C GLY A 87 5.79 -9.38 -0.01
N GLY A 88 5.71 -8.05 0.06
CA GLY A 88 5.50 -7.32 1.30
C GLY A 88 4.18 -7.69 1.97
N LEU A 89 3.07 -7.65 1.23
CA LEU A 89 1.73 -7.99 1.72
C LEU A 89 1.66 -9.43 2.23
N MET A 90 2.22 -10.39 1.49
CA MET A 90 2.25 -11.81 1.89
C MET A 90 3.12 -12.06 3.13
N THR A 91 4.19 -11.29 3.31
CA THR A 91 5.04 -11.38 4.50
C THR A 91 4.30 -10.93 5.76
N VAL A 92 3.41 -9.92 5.64
CA VAL A 92 2.75 -9.33 6.81
C VAL A 92 1.33 -9.85 7.05
N LYS A 93 0.73 -10.62 6.15
CA LYS A 93 -0.69 -11.02 6.19
C LYS A 93 -1.14 -11.69 7.50
N ASP A 94 -0.28 -12.49 8.11
CA ASP A 94 -0.59 -13.20 9.36
C ASP A 94 -0.24 -12.38 10.61
N LEU A 95 0.42 -11.23 10.45
CA LEU A 95 0.93 -10.38 11.53
C LEU A 95 0.01 -9.20 11.86
N CYS A 96 -0.95 -8.87 10.99
CA CYS A 96 -1.80 -7.68 11.10
C CYS A 96 -3.30 -8.01 11.01
N ASP A 97 -4.16 -7.09 11.42
CA ASP A 97 -5.61 -7.17 11.18
C ASP A 97 -5.94 -6.68 9.76
N CYS A 98 -5.18 -5.70 9.28
CA CYS A 98 -5.26 -5.21 7.90
C CYS A 98 -3.88 -4.68 7.44
N ALA A 99 -3.64 -4.73 6.13
CA ALA A 99 -2.49 -4.10 5.49
C ALA A 99 -2.94 -3.00 4.52
N ILE A 100 -2.18 -1.90 4.49
CA ILE A 100 -2.41 -0.77 3.59
C ILE A 100 -1.22 -0.67 2.65
N SER A 101 -1.45 -0.75 1.34
CA SER A 101 -0.45 -0.49 0.32
C SER A 101 -0.46 0.97 -0.10
N ILE A 102 0.72 1.58 -0.21
CA ILE A 102 0.90 2.96 -0.67
C ILE A 102 2.29 3.11 -1.27
N ASP A 103 2.44 3.96 -2.30
CA ASP A 103 3.73 4.26 -2.91
C ASP A 103 4.61 5.10 -1.97
N ALA A 104 5.93 4.89 -2.00
CA ALA A 104 6.87 5.58 -1.11
C ALA A 104 7.13 7.05 -1.49
N ASP A 105 6.73 7.49 -2.68
CA ASP A 105 7.01 8.80 -3.27
C ASP A 105 6.11 9.96 -2.78
N LEU A 106 5.22 9.69 -1.83
CA LEU A 106 4.28 10.66 -1.24
C LEU A 106 3.34 11.36 -2.25
N GLN A 107 3.11 10.79 -3.42
CA GLN A 107 2.11 11.33 -4.37
C GLN A 107 0.68 11.07 -3.91
N ASP A 108 0.46 10.03 -3.11
CA ASP A 108 -0.82 9.74 -2.49
C ASP A 108 -0.97 10.47 -1.15
N ASP A 109 -2.19 10.91 -0.84
CA ASP A 109 -2.46 11.61 0.42
C ASP A 109 -2.53 10.63 1.60
N ILE A 110 -1.49 10.60 2.42
CA ILE A 110 -1.42 9.74 3.61
C ILE A 110 -2.48 10.07 4.66
N ASN A 111 -3.05 11.30 4.66
CA ASN A 111 -4.08 11.69 5.62
C ASN A 111 -5.41 10.97 5.40
N VAL A 112 -5.58 10.24 4.31
CA VAL A 112 -6.74 9.36 4.04
C VAL A 112 -6.64 8.04 4.82
N ILE A 113 -5.45 7.62 5.25
CA ILE A 113 -5.23 6.34 5.97
C ILE A 113 -6.11 6.20 7.22
N PRO A 114 -6.25 7.20 8.10
CA PRO A 114 -7.15 7.11 9.25
C PRO A 114 -8.59 6.79 8.86
N ASP A 115 -9.10 7.39 7.79
CA ASP A 115 -10.48 7.15 7.33
C ASP A 115 -10.63 5.75 6.71
N MET A 116 -9.61 5.23 6.02
CA MET A 116 -9.60 3.85 5.54
C MET A 116 -9.67 2.86 6.71
N ILE A 117 -8.90 3.11 7.78
CA ILE A 117 -8.92 2.27 8.99
C ILE A 117 -10.26 2.36 9.72
N ARG A 118 -10.89 3.54 9.78
CA ARG A 118 -12.25 3.69 10.35
C ARG A 118 -13.27 2.88 9.56
N LYS A 119 -13.24 2.94 8.23
CA LYS A 119 -14.13 2.13 7.38
C LYS A 119 -13.94 0.63 7.59
N PHE A 120 -12.70 0.18 7.66
CA PHE A 120 -12.39 -1.21 7.99
C PHE A 120 -12.95 -1.61 9.36
N ARG A 121 -12.68 -0.80 10.41
CA ARG A 121 -13.04 -1.12 11.80
C ARG A 121 -14.53 -1.01 12.09
N ASP A 122 -15.19 0.02 11.55
CA ASP A 122 -16.54 0.43 11.97
C ASP A 122 -17.60 -0.02 10.94
N GLU A 123 -17.24 -0.21 9.66
CA GLU A 123 -18.15 -0.60 8.58
C GLU A 123 -17.89 -2.04 8.07
N ASP A 124 -16.95 -2.78 8.68
CA ASP A 124 -16.54 -4.17 8.30
C ASP A 124 -16.13 -4.31 6.83
N CYS A 125 -15.55 -3.26 6.26
CA CYS A 125 -15.08 -3.25 4.89
C CYS A 125 -13.84 -4.14 4.73
N GLN A 126 -13.90 -5.17 3.89
CA GLN A 126 -12.77 -6.07 3.65
C GLN A 126 -11.69 -5.43 2.77
N VAL A 127 -12.08 -4.54 1.86
CA VAL A 127 -11.18 -3.76 0.99
C VAL A 127 -11.65 -2.30 0.95
N VAL A 128 -10.73 -1.36 1.18
CA VAL A 128 -10.99 0.09 1.06
C VAL A 128 -9.99 0.70 0.09
N TYR A 129 -10.50 1.34 -0.97
CA TYR A 129 -9.65 1.96 -2.00
C TYR A 129 -9.41 3.44 -1.72
N GLY A 130 -8.16 3.88 -1.81
CA GLY A 130 -7.80 5.29 -1.94
C GLY A 130 -8.05 5.75 -3.38
N VAL A 131 -9.05 6.62 -3.58
CA VAL A 131 -9.40 7.14 -4.90
C VAL A 131 -8.95 8.58 -5.04
N ARG A 132 -8.13 8.88 -6.05
CA ARG A 132 -7.73 10.26 -6.37
C ARG A 132 -8.91 11.02 -6.98
N ASN A 133 -9.44 12.02 -6.27
CA ASN A 133 -10.63 12.79 -6.70
C ASN A 133 -10.37 13.72 -7.89
N LYS A 134 -9.12 14.15 -8.14
CA LYS A 134 -8.76 15.03 -9.28
C LYS A 134 -7.41 14.65 -9.86
N ARG A 135 -7.35 14.47 -11.16
CA ARG A 135 -6.15 14.52 -11.99
C ARG A 135 -6.17 15.83 -12.78
N ASP A 136 -5.82 16.93 -12.14
CA ASP A 136 -5.83 18.24 -12.78
C ASP A 136 -4.73 18.40 -13.88
N THR A 137 -3.85 17.39 -14.01
CA THR A 137 -2.73 17.38 -14.97
C THR A 137 -2.90 16.43 -16.17
N ASP A 138 -3.98 15.64 -16.24
CA ASP A 138 -4.16 14.70 -17.35
C ASP A 138 -4.62 15.41 -18.62
N THR A 139 -3.81 15.28 -19.69
CA THR A 139 -4.21 15.73 -21.03
C THR A 139 -5.47 14.99 -21.50
N ALA A 140 -6.31 15.66 -22.33
CA ALA A 140 -7.54 15.07 -22.89
C ALA A 140 -7.29 13.70 -23.57
N PHE A 141 -6.13 13.52 -24.20
CA PHE A 141 -5.72 12.26 -24.83
C PHE A 141 -5.52 11.13 -23.82
N LYS A 142 -4.81 11.36 -22.68
CA LYS A 142 -4.64 10.37 -21.62
C LYS A 142 -5.98 9.96 -21.01
N ARG A 143 -6.89 10.90 -20.86
CA ARG A 143 -8.23 10.66 -20.32
C ARG A 143 -9.09 9.78 -21.25
N ILE A 144 -9.04 10.02 -22.56
CA ILE A 144 -9.79 9.23 -23.57
C ILE A 144 -9.21 7.80 -23.66
N THR A 145 -7.88 7.64 -23.68
CA THR A 145 -7.25 6.32 -23.72
C THR A 145 -7.51 5.52 -22.47
N ALA A 146 -7.50 6.14 -21.28
CA ALA A 146 -7.87 5.49 -20.03
C ALA A 146 -9.33 5.02 -20.04
N LEU A 147 -10.27 5.87 -20.47
CA LEU A 147 -11.68 5.49 -20.59
C LEU A 147 -11.89 4.32 -21.57
N GLY A 148 -11.18 4.34 -22.71
CA GLY A 148 -11.19 3.25 -23.68
C GLY A 148 -10.70 1.93 -23.08
N PHE A 149 -9.61 1.97 -22.31
CA PHE A 149 -9.06 0.82 -21.60
C PHE A 149 -10.04 0.25 -20.57
N TYR A 150 -10.63 1.07 -19.71
CA TYR A 150 -11.62 0.61 -18.73
C TYR A 150 -12.86 0.00 -19.39
N LYS A 151 -13.31 0.58 -20.53
CA LYS A 151 -14.44 0.05 -21.28
C LYS A 151 -14.11 -1.32 -21.89
N LEU A 152 -12.91 -1.49 -22.42
CA LEU A 152 -12.40 -2.77 -22.94
C LEU A 152 -12.34 -3.82 -21.84
N MET A 153 -11.76 -3.50 -20.69
CA MET A 153 -11.66 -4.41 -19.54
C MET A 153 -13.04 -4.84 -19.03
N LYS A 154 -14.00 -3.90 -19.00
CA LYS A 154 -15.40 -4.23 -18.64
C LYS A 154 -16.05 -5.20 -19.63
N VAL A 155 -15.80 -5.04 -20.92
CA VAL A 155 -16.29 -5.99 -21.96
C VAL A 155 -15.65 -7.36 -21.81
N MET A 156 -14.40 -7.41 -21.34
CA MET A 156 -13.68 -8.66 -21.02
C MET A 156 -14.09 -9.28 -19.68
N GLY A 157 -15.12 -8.72 -18.99
CA GLY A 157 -15.64 -9.25 -17.72
C GLY A 157 -14.89 -8.81 -16.47
N VAL A 158 -13.89 -7.93 -16.60
CA VAL A 158 -13.13 -7.41 -15.45
C VAL A 158 -13.75 -6.10 -14.97
N ASN A 159 -14.39 -6.11 -13.80
CA ASN A 159 -14.92 -4.92 -13.14
C ASN A 159 -13.81 -4.18 -12.38
N MET A 160 -13.05 -3.36 -13.08
CA MET A 160 -12.03 -2.52 -12.44
C MET A 160 -12.65 -1.30 -11.78
N VAL A 161 -12.25 -1.00 -10.56
CA VAL A 161 -12.60 0.27 -9.90
C VAL A 161 -11.89 1.40 -10.65
N TYR A 162 -12.63 2.42 -11.09
CA TYR A 162 -12.09 3.54 -11.85
C TYR A 162 -11.14 4.37 -10.99
N ASN A 163 -9.97 4.73 -11.53
CA ASN A 163 -9.03 5.69 -10.93
C ASN A 163 -8.41 5.27 -9.58
N HIS A 164 -8.37 3.96 -9.25
CA HIS A 164 -7.63 3.49 -8.08
C HIS A 164 -6.17 3.24 -8.44
N ALA A 165 -5.27 3.77 -7.64
CA ALA A 165 -3.85 3.41 -7.61
C ALA A 165 -3.67 2.11 -6.81
N ASP A 166 -2.42 1.68 -6.57
CA ASP A 166 -2.11 0.59 -5.64
C ASP A 166 -2.31 0.99 -4.17
N TYR A 167 -2.98 2.14 -3.93
CA TYR A 167 -3.35 2.66 -2.62
C TYR A 167 -4.67 2.03 -2.15
N ARG A 168 -4.55 1.04 -1.27
CA ARG A 168 -5.72 0.32 -0.74
C ARG A 168 -5.42 -0.28 0.62
N LEU A 169 -6.45 -0.40 1.44
CA LEU A 169 -6.47 -1.22 2.64
C LEU A 169 -7.10 -2.57 2.31
N MET A 170 -6.52 -3.65 2.80
CA MET A 170 -7.04 -5.01 2.71
C MET A 170 -7.05 -5.64 4.09
N SER A 171 -8.16 -6.28 4.47
CA SER A 171 -8.26 -7.09 5.68
C SER A 171 -7.36 -8.33 5.59
N ARG A 172 -7.15 -9.00 6.73
CA ARG A 172 -6.48 -10.31 6.75
C ARG A 172 -7.17 -11.32 5.86
N ASP A 173 -8.51 -11.33 5.84
CA ASP A 173 -9.29 -12.26 5.03
C ASP A 173 -9.11 -11.98 3.53
N ALA A 174 -9.11 -10.70 3.13
CA ALA A 174 -8.82 -10.31 1.76
C ALA A 174 -7.38 -10.68 1.35
N LEU A 175 -6.39 -10.54 2.25
CA LEU A 175 -5.00 -10.96 2.01
C LEU A 175 -4.89 -12.48 1.89
N ASN A 176 -5.63 -13.25 2.70
CA ASN A 176 -5.68 -14.70 2.60
C ASN A 176 -6.32 -15.16 1.28
N ALA A 177 -7.41 -14.51 0.84
CA ALA A 177 -7.99 -14.77 -0.47
C ALA A 177 -6.99 -14.47 -1.60
N LEU A 178 -6.30 -13.30 -1.52
CA LEU A 178 -5.27 -12.92 -2.48
C LEU A 178 -4.12 -13.94 -2.54
N SER A 179 -3.74 -14.55 -1.41
CA SER A 179 -2.65 -15.53 -1.34
C SER A 179 -2.95 -16.86 -2.07
N GLN A 180 -4.21 -17.12 -2.45
CA GLN A 180 -4.61 -18.32 -3.18
C GLN A 180 -4.37 -18.22 -4.69
N PHE A 181 -4.05 -17.01 -5.20
CA PHE A 181 -3.72 -16.83 -6.61
C PHE A 181 -2.25 -17.17 -6.83
N GLU A 182 -1.98 -18.25 -7.57
CA GLU A 182 -0.63 -18.78 -7.86
C GLU A 182 0.01 -18.16 -9.12
N GLU A 183 -0.57 -17.13 -9.69
CA GLU A 183 -0.11 -16.52 -10.94
C GLU A 183 1.24 -15.78 -10.76
N ARG A 184 2.21 -16.04 -11.64
CA ARG A 184 3.53 -15.38 -11.60
C ARG A 184 3.51 -13.90 -11.96
N ASN A 185 2.55 -13.47 -12.76
CA ASN A 185 2.36 -12.07 -13.19
C ASN A 185 1.07 -11.54 -12.59
N LEU A 186 1.08 -11.31 -11.28
CA LEU A 186 -0.08 -10.82 -10.56
C LEU A 186 -0.43 -9.40 -11.02
N PHE A 187 -1.62 -9.26 -11.60
CA PHE A 187 -2.23 -7.97 -11.86
C PHE A 187 -3.16 -7.61 -10.69
N LEU A 188 -2.56 -7.11 -9.59
CA LEU A 188 -3.27 -6.84 -8.33
C LEU A 188 -4.50 -5.93 -8.52
N ARG A 189 -4.44 -4.98 -9.47
CA ARG A 189 -5.58 -4.09 -9.79
C ARG A 189 -6.79 -4.82 -10.38
N GLY A 190 -6.58 -5.97 -11.01
CA GLY A 190 -7.65 -6.79 -11.59
C GLY A 190 -8.13 -7.90 -10.65
N ILE A 191 -7.25 -8.42 -9.78
CA ILE A 191 -7.54 -9.56 -8.90
C ILE A 191 -8.25 -9.12 -7.61
N VAL A 192 -7.81 -8.04 -6.97
CA VAL A 192 -8.39 -7.59 -5.68
C VAL A 192 -9.88 -7.25 -5.75
N PRO A 193 -10.46 -6.74 -6.87
CA PRO A 193 -11.90 -6.52 -6.98
C PRO A 193 -12.76 -7.80 -7.17
N LEU A 194 -12.13 -8.97 -7.42
CA LEU A 194 -12.82 -10.26 -7.58
C LEU A 194 -13.20 -10.87 -6.24
#